data_3693a4b4988d652d97a167d51fb4b4e9
#
_entry.id   3693a4b4988d652d97a167d51fb4b4e9
#
_cell.length_a   1.000
_cell.length_b   1.000
_cell.length_c   1.000
_cell.angle_alpha   90.00
_cell.angle_beta   90.00
_cell.angle_gamma   90.00
#
_symmetry.space_group_name_H-M   'P 1'
#
loop_
_entity.id
_entity.type
_entity.pdbx_description
1 polymer ?
#
loop_
_entity_poly.entity_id
_entity_poly.type
_entity_poly.pdbx_seq_one_letter_code
_entity_poly.pdbx_strand_id
1 'polypeptide(L)'
;MRNVAGEIHGAVFAIGKCLEKGISEINLYYDYVGIEKWCTGEWKANKRGTKALREYYELIKGQLTVHFHKVASHTGVMYNEMADQLAKNALLE
;
A
#
# COMPACT_ATOMS: atom_id res chain seq x y z
N MET A 1 21.87 -2.08 1.66
CA MET A 1 21.03 -3.17 2.18
C MET A 1 19.57 -2.73 2.25
N ARG A 2 18.67 -3.58 1.83
CA ARG A 2 17.24 -3.25 1.80
C ARG A 2 16.64 -3.31 3.20
N ASN A 3 15.91 -2.29 3.58
CA ASN A 3 15.22 -2.27 4.86
C ASN A 3 13.77 -2.71 4.67
N VAL A 4 13.55 -4.01 4.71
CA VAL A 4 12.22 -4.59 4.47
C VAL A 4 11.22 -4.16 5.53
N ALA A 5 11.65 -4.11 6.79
CA ALA A 5 10.77 -3.67 7.87
C ALA A 5 10.28 -2.24 7.64
N GLY A 6 11.17 -1.37 7.17
CA GLY A 6 10.79 0.01 6.87
C GLY A 6 9.82 0.10 5.71
N GLU A 7 9.99 -0.74 4.69
CA GLU A 7 9.09 -0.76 3.56
C GLU A 7 7.70 -1.26 3.96
N ILE A 8 7.64 -2.29 4.79
CA ILE A 8 6.37 -2.80 5.30
C ILE A 8 5.67 -1.71 6.10
N HIS A 9 6.41 -1.05 6.97
CA HIS A 9 5.86 0.04 7.79
C HIS A 9 5.32 1.17 6.92
N GLY A 10 6.07 1.52 5.87
CA GLY A 10 5.65 2.56 4.94
C GLY A 10 4.35 2.20 4.22
N ALA A 11 4.21 0.94 3.81
CA ALA A 11 3.00 0.48 3.14
C ALA A 11 1.80 0.56 4.08
N VAL A 12 1.96 0.08 5.31
CA VAL A 12 0.89 0.12 6.31
C VAL A 12 0.50 1.56 6.61
N PHE A 13 1.49 2.43 6.75
CA PHE A 13 1.24 3.84 7.01
C PHE A 13 0.46 4.50 5.87
N ALA A 14 0.87 4.24 4.63
CA ALA A 14 0.21 4.82 3.46
C ALA A 14 -1.26 4.37 3.38
N ILE A 15 -1.49 3.08 3.58
CA ILE A 15 -2.84 2.54 3.53
C ILE A 15 -3.69 3.13 4.66
N GLY A 16 -3.12 3.24 5.86
CA GLY A 16 -3.82 3.81 7.01
C GLY A 16 -4.23 5.27 6.77
N LYS A 17 -3.34 6.05 6.15
CA LYS A 17 -3.64 7.43 5.83
C LYS A 17 -4.81 7.55 4.87
N CYS A 18 -4.84 6.68 3.86
CA CYS A 18 -5.92 6.68 2.89
C CYS A 18 -7.25 6.32 3.54
N LEU A 19 -7.24 5.36 4.46
CA LEU A 19 -8.44 4.98 5.18
C LEU A 19 -8.96 6.14 6.04
N GLU A 20 -8.05 6.85 6.70
CA GLU A 20 -8.41 8.01 7.51
C GLU A 20 -9.12 9.07 6.69
N LYS A 21 -8.70 9.25 5.45
CA LYS A 21 -9.26 10.26 4.56
C LYS A 21 -10.52 9.78 3.84
N GLY A 22 -10.91 8.54 4.02
CA GLY A 22 -12.07 7.99 3.34
C GLY A 22 -11.83 7.72 1.86
N ILE A 23 -10.59 7.54 1.46
CA ILE A 23 -10.22 7.27 0.08
C ILE A 23 -10.50 5.81 -0.23
N SER A 24 -11.06 5.53 -1.40
CA SER A 24 -11.45 4.18 -1.77
C SER A 24 -10.46 3.44 -2.66
N GLU A 25 -9.52 4.15 -3.27
CA GLU A 25 -8.51 3.53 -4.15
C GLU A 25 -7.20 4.26 -4.06
N ILE A 26 -6.11 3.50 -4.07
CA ILE A 26 -4.77 4.08 -4.10
C ILE A 26 -3.89 3.32 -5.07
N ASN A 27 -2.87 4.00 -5.58
CA ASN A 27 -1.78 3.38 -6.31
C ASN A 27 -0.60 3.32 -5.36
N LEU A 28 -0.16 2.12 -5.02
CA LEU A 28 0.97 1.93 -4.10
C LEU A 28 2.21 1.57 -4.90
N TYR A 29 3.19 2.45 -4.90
CA TYR A 29 4.44 2.25 -5.63
C TYR A 29 5.50 1.75 -4.67
N TYR A 30 6.19 0.69 -5.04
CA TYR A 30 7.21 0.07 -4.18
C TYR A 30 8.33 -0.50 -5.03
N ASP A 31 9.51 -0.66 -4.46
CA ASP A 31 10.64 -1.22 -5.19
C ASP A 31 10.91 -2.68 -4.84
N TYR A 32 10.43 -3.16 -3.70
CA TYR A 32 10.63 -4.54 -3.30
C TYR A 32 9.37 -5.36 -3.53
N VAL A 33 9.47 -6.36 -4.39
CA VAL A 33 8.31 -7.14 -4.82
C VAL A 33 7.58 -7.84 -3.66
N GLY A 34 8.29 -8.10 -2.56
CA GLY A 34 7.70 -8.76 -1.41
C GLY A 34 6.48 -8.04 -0.84
N ILE A 35 6.43 -6.72 -0.98
CA ILE A 35 5.29 -5.94 -0.49
C ILE A 35 4.00 -6.45 -1.13
N GLU A 36 3.99 -6.61 -2.43
CA GLU A 36 2.82 -7.13 -3.14
C GLU A 36 2.60 -8.61 -2.85
N LYS A 37 3.68 -9.39 -2.92
CA LYS A 37 3.58 -10.84 -2.78
C LYS A 37 3.03 -11.29 -1.43
N TRP A 38 3.41 -10.59 -0.38
CA TRP A 38 2.89 -10.91 0.95
C TRP A 38 1.43 -10.49 1.10
N CYS A 39 1.07 -9.33 0.55
CA CYS A 39 -0.32 -8.87 0.62
C CYS A 39 -1.26 -9.79 -0.13
N THR A 40 -0.87 -10.21 -1.33
CA THR A 40 -1.72 -11.06 -2.17
C THR A 40 -1.71 -12.52 -1.75
N GLY A 41 -0.76 -12.90 -0.89
CA GLY A 41 -0.64 -14.29 -0.45
C GLY A 41 0.18 -15.16 -1.38
N GLU A 42 0.80 -14.58 -2.40
CA GLU A 42 1.65 -15.32 -3.32
C GLU A 42 2.89 -15.85 -2.62
N TRP A 43 3.42 -15.06 -1.68
CA TRP A 43 4.50 -15.50 -0.80
C TRP A 43 3.94 -15.73 0.59
N LYS A 44 4.40 -16.78 1.24
CA LYS A 44 3.96 -17.10 2.58
C LYS A 44 4.52 -16.11 3.59
N ALA A 45 3.63 -15.53 4.40
CA ALA A 45 4.03 -14.56 5.41
C ALA A 45 4.35 -15.29 6.71
N ASN A 46 5.64 -15.53 6.98
CA ASN A 46 6.10 -16.30 8.11
C ASN A 46 6.64 -15.48 9.27
N LYS A 47 7.06 -14.26 8.99
CA LYS A 47 7.66 -13.40 10.00
C LYS A 47 6.62 -12.47 10.59
N ARG A 48 6.90 -11.94 11.79
CA ARG A 48 5.95 -11.05 12.46
C ARG A 48 5.54 -9.87 11.57
N GLY A 49 6.51 -9.21 10.96
CA GLY A 49 6.22 -8.05 10.11
C GLY A 49 5.44 -8.42 8.87
N THR A 50 5.80 -9.52 8.20
CA THR A 50 5.11 -9.93 6.99
C THR A 50 3.71 -10.43 7.29
N LYS A 51 3.52 -11.10 8.42
CA LYS A 51 2.19 -11.55 8.85
C LYS A 51 1.31 -10.34 9.14
N ALA A 52 1.86 -9.34 9.81
CA ALA A 52 1.10 -8.14 10.14
C ALA A 52 0.65 -7.42 8.89
N LEU A 53 1.53 -7.32 7.89
CA LEU A 53 1.20 -6.69 6.62
C LEU A 53 0.08 -7.46 5.92
N ARG A 54 0.21 -8.79 5.86
CA ARG A 54 -0.79 -9.63 5.21
C ARG A 54 -2.14 -9.50 5.89
N GLU A 55 -2.17 -9.58 7.21
CA GLU A 55 -3.41 -9.50 7.97
C GLU A 55 -4.05 -8.13 7.83
N TYR A 56 -3.24 -7.08 7.86
CA TYR A 56 -3.75 -5.74 7.71
C TYR A 56 -4.39 -5.55 6.32
N TYR A 57 -3.72 -6.03 5.29
CA TYR A 57 -4.24 -5.94 3.93
C TYR A 57 -5.58 -6.70 3.81
N GLU A 58 -5.65 -7.89 4.39
CA GLU A 58 -6.88 -8.68 4.35
C GLU A 58 -8.04 -7.95 5.02
N LEU A 59 -7.74 -7.21 6.08
CA LEU A 59 -8.76 -6.43 6.78
C LEU A 59 -9.29 -5.27 5.95
N ILE A 60 -8.41 -4.59 5.23
CA ILE A 60 -8.78 -3.33 4.57
C ILE A 60 -9.18 -3.49 3.11
N LYS A 61 -8.90 -4.61 2.50
CA LYS A 61 -9.13 -4.77 1.06
C LYS A 61 -10.59 -4.62 0.64
N GLY A 62 -11.51 -4.80 1.56
CA GLY A 62 -12.92 -4.60 1.30
C GLY A 62 -13.35 -3.15 1.33
N GLN A 63 -12.53 -2.29 1.90
CA GLN A 63 -12.81 -0.87 2.03
C GLN A 63 -11.96 -0.02 1.10
N LEU A 64 -10.78 -0.52 0.76
CA LEU A 64 -9.79 0.22 -0.03
C LEU A 64 -9.19 -0.70 -1.07
N THR A 65 -9.24 -0.28 -2.32
CA THR A 65 -8.61 -1.03 -3.40
C THR A 65 -7.18 -0.54 -3.57
N VAL A 66 -6.22 -1.46 -3.46
CA VAL A 66 -4.81 -1.12 -3.62
C VAL A 66 -4.34 -1.62 -4.97
N HIS A 67 -3.83 -0.70 -5.78
CA HIS A 67 -3.25 -1.03 -7.08
C HIS A 67 -1.73 -1.06 -6.88
N PHE A 68 -1.14 -2.23 -7.01
CA PHE A 68 0.28 -2.43 -6.75
C PHE A 68 1.11 -2.12 -8.00
N HIS A 69 2.12 -1.25 -7.83
CA HIS A 69 3.01 -0.86 -8.93
C HIS A 69 4.46 -1.01 -8.50
N LYS A 70 5.12 -2.03 -9.03
CA LYS A 70 6.54 -2.21 -8.75
C LYS A 70 7.35 -1.27 -9.63
N VAL A 71 8.24 -0.53 -9.01
CA VAL A 71 9.10 0.42 -9.73
C VAL A 71 10.55 0.03 -9.54
N ALA A 72 11.41 0.51 -10.44
CA ALA A 72 12.84 0.24 -10.36
C ALA A 72 13.54 1.15 -9.36
N SER A 73 12.89 2.22 -8.99
CA SER A 73 13.43 3.20 -8.05
C SER A 73 13.63 2.59 -6.67
N HIS A 74 14.50 3.18 -5.90
CA HIS A 74 14.88 2.70 -4.58
C HIS A 74 14.41 3.61 -3.46
N THR A 75 13.38 4.37 -3.70
CA THR A 75 12.94 5.38 -2.76
C THR A 75 11.96 4.89 -1.70
N GLY A 76 11.73 3.58 -1.64
CA GLY A 76 10.82 3.01 -0.67
C GLY A 76 9.40 2.98 -1.17
N VAL A 77 8.44 3.20 -0.27
CA VAL A 77 7.03 3.12 -0.62
C VAL A 77 6.44 4.51 -0.81
N MET A 78 5.77 4.70 -1.94
CA MET A 78 5.05 5.94 -2.23
C MET A 78 3.64 5.56 -2.63
N TYR A 79 2.73 6.49 -2.54
CA TYR A 79 1.36 6.21 -2.93
C TYR A 79 0.70 7.41 -3.60
N ASN A 80 -0.35 7.12 -4.35
CA ASN A 80 -1.13 8.12 -5.05
C ASN A 80 -2.60 7.84 -4.75
N GLU A 81 -3.30 8.84 -4.26
CA GLU A 81 -4.69 8.73 -3.82
C GLU A 81 -5.65 9.04 -4.96
N MET A 82 -6.16 8.02 -5.60
CA MET A 82 -6.98 8.19 -6.79
C MET A 82 -8.32 8.89 -6.53
N ALA A 83 -9.05 8.39 -5.55
CA ALA A 83 -10.37 8.96 -5.26
C ALA A 83 -10.27 10.40 -4.80
N ASP A 84 -9.26 10.70 -3.99
CA ASP A 84 -9.06 12.05 -3.49
C ASP A 84 -8.76 13.01 -4.63
N GLN A 85 -7.95 12.58 -5.59
CA GLN A 85 -7.62 13.40 -6.74
C GLN A 85 -8.84 13.69 -7.61
N LEU A 86 -9.67 12.68 -7.79
CA LEU A 86 -10.89 12.86 -8.56
C LEU A 86 -11.83 13.86 -7.90
N ALA A 87 -11.94 13.76 -6.58
CA ALA A 87 -12.79 14.67 -5.82
C ALA A 87 -12.27 16.11 -5.90
N LYS A 88 -10.96 16.28 -5.80
CA LYS A 88 -10.36 17.60 -5.91
C LYS A 88 -10.57 18.20 -7.29
N ASN A 89 -10.40 17.40 -8.33
CA ASN A 89 -10.59 17.85 -9.69
C ASN A 89 -12.05 18.29 -9.91
N ALA A 90 -13.00 17.53 -9.37
CA ALA A 90 -14.40 17.87 -9.48
C ALA A 90 -14.70 19.19 -8.80
N LEU A 91 -14.09 19.44 -7.65
CA LEU A 91 -14.31 20.69 -6.92
C LEU A 91 -13.70 21.90 -7.60
N LEU A 92 -12.61 21.69 -8.34
CA LEU A 92 -11.94 22.78 -9.02
C LEU A 92 -12.61 23.16 -10.33
N GLU A 93 -13.39 22.29 -10.88
CA GLU A 93 -14.15 22.55 -12.08
C GLU A 93 -15.45 23.26 -11.78
#